data_b4188b4001edb429d0428999238dd076
#
_entry.id   b4188b4001edb429d0428999238dd076
#
_cell.length_a   1.000
_cell.length_b   1.000
_cell.length_c   1.000
_cell.angle_alpha   90.00
_cell.angle_beta   90.00
_cell.angle_gamma   90.00
#
_symmetry.space_group_name_H-M   'P 1'
#
loop_
_entity.id
_entity.type
_entity.pdbx_description
1 polymer ?
#
loop_
_entity_poly.entity_id
_entity_poly.type
_entity_poly.pdbx_seq_one_letter_code
_entity_poly.pdbx_strand_id
1 'polypeptide(L)'
;MTTLLIERRDGQDAAPGAQPEPEPVPRTFTPDLDGAAVLDEARDFLARFWVPPSVAALDVMVLWAAHAAAADTSNEMVWYSTPRLAFVSDEPGSGKTAALELLGLLCPRPQQVTDPTAPALLNLIAERRATLLIDEVDLLFGGGMAAKAVRAVINSGYRKGATVARVKGPQDTFAPVAMAGLASSFMANPTLRPTRDRCIIIRCSRPPQGVKVPRFREQLHAPLGMLAGASVAAWAASAVMDLATRFPEMPPELSG
;
A
#
# COMPACT_ATOMS: atom_id res chain seq x y z
N MET A 1 7.88 81.41 -32.18
CA MET A 1 8.35 81.21 -30.81
C MET A 1 7.27 80.41 -30.08
N THR A 2 7.36 79.12 -30.05
CA THR A 2 6.34 78.22 -29.50
C THR A 2 6.92 77.65 -28.22
N THR A 3 6.34 77.98 -27.09
CA THR A 3 6.71 77.54 -25.78
C THR A 3 6.09 76.13 -25.54
N LEU A 4 6.92 75.14 -25.36
CA LEU A 4 6.49 73.78 -24.98
C LEU A 4 6.33 73.76 -23.46
N LEU A 5 5.14 73.46 -22.99
CA LEU A 5 4.80 73.13 -21.62
C LEU A 5 5.08 71.62 -21.43
N ILE A 6 5.98 71.26 -20.52
CA ILE A 6 6.23 69.89 -20.10
C ILE A 6 5.37 69.61 -18.86
N GLU A 7 4.29 68.88 -19.01
CA GLU A 7 3.53 68.32 -17.90
C GLU A 7 4.31 67.15 -17.25
N ARG A 8 4.62 67.28 -15.97
CA ARG A 8 5.12 66.20 -15.14
C ARG A 8 3.95 65.24 -14.87
N ARG A 9 4.05 64.00 -15.37
CA ARG A 9 3.24 62.91 -14.89
C ARG A 9 3.88 62.36 -13.62
N ASP A 10 3.19 62.52 -12.51
CA ASP A 10 3.46 61.82 -11.26
C ASP A 10 3.13 60.35 -11.47
N GLY A 11 4.14 59.51 -11.71
CA GLY A 11 4.04 58.09 -11.70
C GLY A 11 4.07 57.60 -10.27
N GLN A 12 2.94 57.17 -9.76
CA GLN A 12 2.87 56.36 -8.58
C GLN A 12 3.52 54.98 -8.92
N ASP A 13 4.67 54.73 -8.32
CA ASP A 13 5.26 53.40 -8.26
C ASP A 13 4.34 52.51 -7.39
N ALA A 14 3.47 51.74 -8.05
CA ALA A 14 2.78 50.65 -7.43
C ALA A 14 3.80 49.56 -7.22
N ALA A 15 4.06 49.15 -5.99
CA ALA A 15 4.84 48.00 -5.63
C ALA A 15 4.30 46.74 -6.34
N PRO A 16 5.16 45.82 -6.83
CA PRO A 16 4.70 44.63 -7.51
C PRO A 16 3.81 43.81 -6.56
N GLY A 17 2.61 43.48 -7.06
CA GLY A 17 1.49 42.97 -6.33
C GLY A 17 1.86 41.74 -5.46
N ALA A 18 1.58 41.85 -4.18
CA ALA A 18 1.42 40.72 -3.32
C ALA A 18 0.35 39.79 -3.94
N GLN A 19 0.73 38.58 -4.27
CA GLN A 19 -0.23 37.58 -4.67
C GLN A 19 -1.21 37.40 -3.50
N PRO A 20 -2.53 37.35 -3.75
CA PRO A 20 -3.48 37.09 -2.67
C PRO A 20 -3.09 35.73 -2.03
N GLU A 21 -3.00 35.75 -0.70
CA GLU A 21 -2.84 34.51 0.05
C GLU A 21 -3.93 33.52 -0.40
N PRO A 22 -3.59 32.27 -0.68
CA PRO A 22 -4.59 31.28 -1.06
C PRO A 22 -5.63 31.21 0.07
N GLU A 23 -6.89 31.40 -0.31
CA GLU A 23 -8.00 31.24 0.63
C GLU A 23 -7.86 29.88 1.33
N PRO A 24 -8.05 29.82 2.66
CA PRO A 24 -7.96 28.56 3.37
C PRO A 24 -8.98 27.58 2.77
N VAL A 25 -8.48 26.52 2.18
CA VAL A 25 -9.32 25.43 1.68
C VAL A 25 -10.24 25.00 2.82
N PRO A 26 -11.57 25.00 2.63
CA PRO A 26 -12.48 24.59 3.69
C PRO A 26 -12.07 23.21 4.16
N ARG A 27 -11.73 23.09 5.45
CA ARG A 27 -11.46 21.82 6.09
C ARG A 27 -12.75 21.02 5.95
N THR A 28 -12.77 20.05 5.04
CA THR A 28 -13.83 19.07 5.00
C THR A 28 -13.87 18.43 6.38
N PHE A 29 -15.02 18.55 7.03
CA PHE A 29 -15.28 17.91 8.33
C PHE A 29 -15.17 16.39 8.09
N THR A 30 -14.02 15.83 8.40
CA THR A 30 -13.85 14.38 8.47
C THR A 30 -14.40 14.00 9.84
N PRO A 31 -15.42 13.12 9.92
CA PRO A 31 -15.86 12.60 11.22
C PRO A 31 -14.64 12.11 11.98
N ASP A 32 -14.58 12.37 13.27
CA ASP A 32 -13.57 11.81 14.16
C ASP A 32 -13.80 10.30 14.22
N LEU A 33 -13.18 9.58 13.30
CA LEU A 33 -13.32 8.12 13.22
C LEU A 33 -12.46 7.53 14.32
N ASP A 34 -13.07 6.77 15.22
CA ASP A 34 -12.34 5.95 16.18
C ASP A 34 -11.53 4.88 15.43
N GLY A 35 -10.20 5.13 15.33
CA GLY A 35 -9.29 4.25 14.62
C GLY A 35 -9.26 2.84 15.21
N ALA A 36 -9.40 2.69 16.51
CA ALA A 36 -9.43 1.38 17.14
C ALA A 36 -10.67 0.59 16.68
N ALA A 37 -11.84 1.20 16.71
CA ALA A 37 -13.08 0.55 16.27
C ALA A 37 -13.03 0.18 14.78
N VAL A 38 -12.50 1.06 13.93
CA VAL A 38 -12.35 0.80 12.49
C VAL A 38 -11.41 -0.37 12.22
N LEU A 39 -10.27 -0.43 12.91
CA LEU A 39 -9.31 -1.52 12.74
C LEU A 39 -9.82 -2.83 13.30
N ASP A 40 -10.54 -2.80 14.42
CA ASP A 40 -11.18 -3.99 15.02
C ASP A 40 -12.27 -4.56 14.09
N GLU A 41 -13.10 -3.72 13.47
CA GLU A 41 -14.10 -4.16 12.49
C GLU A 41 -13.45 -4.86 11.28
N ALA A 42 -12.39 -4.28 10.74
CA ALA A 42 -11.64 -4.90 9.65
C ALA A 42 -11.00 -6.23 10.06
N ARG A 43 -10.49 -6.31 11.29
CA ARG A 43 -9.93 -7.52 11.87
C ARG A 43 -10.97 -8.62 12.05
N ASP A 44 -12.14 -8.29 12.57
CA ASP A 44 -13.25 -9.20 12.76
C ASP A 44 -13.77 -9.73 11.42
N PHE A 45 -13.81 -8.89 10.40
CA PHE A 45 -14.13 -9.31 9.05
C PHE A 45 -13.16 -10.39 8.54
N LEU A 46 -11.85 -10.20 8.69
CA LEU A 46 -10.84 -11.18 8.29
C LEU A 46 -10.97 -12.48 9.11
N ALA A 47 -11.10 -12.37 10.43
CA ALA A 47 -11.21 -13.50 11.36
C ALA A 47 -12.44 -14.37 11.08
N ARG A 48 -13.50 -13.79 10.54
CA ARG A 48 -14.72 -14.49 10.19
C ARG A 48 -14.53 -15.52 9.07
N PHE A 49 -13.63 -15.26 8.12
CA PHE A 49 -13.51 -16.07 6.91
C PHE A 49 -12.15 -16.75 6.74
N TRP A 50 -11.18 -16.42 7.58
CA TRP A 50 -9.85 -16.98 7.54
C TRP A 50 -9.36 -17.40 8.91
N VAL A 51 -8.74 -18.57 9.01
CA VAL A 51 -8.10 -19.03 10.24
C VAL A 51 -6.64 -18.59 10.21
N PRO A 52 -6.26 -17.58 11.01
CA PRO A 52 -4.90 -17.08 11.02
C PRO A 52 -3.95 -18.05 11.74
N PRO A 53 -2.66 -18.05 11.39
CA PRO A 53 -1.66 -18.81 12.15
C PRO A 53 -1.43 -18.24 13.56
N SER A 54 -1.77 -16.98 13.78
CA SER A 54 -1.75 -16.30 15.08
C SER A 54 -2.64 -15.06 15.07
N VAL A 55 -2.98 -14.55 16.25
CA VAL A 55 -3.71 -13.27 16.39
C VAL A 55 -2.92 -12.13 15.73
N ALA A 56 -1.60 -12.08 15.96
CA ALA A 56 -0.73 -11.08 15.36
C ALA A 56 -0.76 -11.07 13.83
N ALA A 57 -1.07 -12.20 13.18
CA ALA A 57 -1.20 -12.24 11.72
C ALA A 57 -2.40 -11.41 11.22
N LEU A 58 -3.52 -11.41 11.96
CA LEU A 58 -4.66 -10.54 11.65
C LEU A 58 -4.31 -9.07 11.86
N ASP A 59 -3.68 -8.74 12.98
CA ASP A 59 -3.27 -7.38 13.30
C ASP A 59 -2.33 -6.83 12.23
N VAL A 60 -1.36 -7.64 11.79
CA VAL A 60 -0.45 -7.29 10.68
C VAL A 60 -1.20 -7.03 9.39
N MET A 61 -2.20 -7.86 9.03
CA MET A 61 -2.97 -7.67 7.79
C MET A 61 -3.75 -6.36 7.81
N VAL A 62 -4.41 -6.05 8.91
CA VAL A 62 -5.21 -4.83 9.06
C VAL A 62 -4.31 -3.58 9.06
N LEU A 63 -3.21 -3.61 9.83
CA LEU A 63 -2.24 -2.51 9.85
C LEU A 63 -1.57 -2.31 8.49
N TRP A 64 -1.32 -3.39 7.75
CA TRP A 64 -0.77 -3.30 6.41
C TRP A 64 -1.78 -2.71 5.41
N ALA A 65 -3.07 -3.06 5.51
CA ALA A 65 -4.13 -2.45 4.71
C ALA A 65 -4.28 -0.95 5.02
N ALA A 66 -4.22 -0.56 6.28
CA ALA A 66 -4.22 0.83 6.72
C ALA A 66 -2.99 1.60 6.18
N HIS A 67 -1.80 0.97 6.22
CA HIS A 67 -0.60 1.52 5.62
C HIS A 67 -0.75 1.71 4.10
N ALA A 68 -1.31 0.74 3.39
CA ALA A 68 -1.57 0.83 1.96
C ALA A 68 -2.54 1.98 1.63
N ALA A 69 -3.58 2.16 2.44
CA ALA A 69 -4.53 3.26 2.31
C ALA A 69 -3.87 4.63 2.58
N ALA A 70 -3.06 4.74 3.63
CA ALA A 70 -2.34 5.97 3.94
C ALA A 70 -1.30 6.31 2.86
N ALA A 71 -0.60 5.32 2.31
CA ALA A 71 0.35 5.51 1.21
C ALA A 71 -0.33 6.02 -0.07
N ASP A 72 -1.62 5.71 -0.24
CA ASP A 72 -2.42 6.15 -1.37
C ASP A 72 -2.87 7.61 -1.29
N THR A 73 -3.24 8.07 -0.10
CA THR A 73 -3.81 9.40 0.12
C THR A 73 -2.78 10.51 0.15
N SER A 74 -1.53 10.23 0.50
CA SER A 74 -0.52 11.26 0.68
C SER A 74 0.31 11.50 -0.57
N ASN A 75 0.18 12.70 -1.18
CA ASN A 75 1.19 13.22 -2.10
C ASN A 75 2.49 13.59 -1.36
N GLU A 76 2.45 13.71 -0.05
CA GLU A 76 3.58 14.06 0.79
C GLU A 76 4.32 12.81 1.28
N MET A 77 5.58 12.98 1.64
CA MET A 77 6.48 11.88 2.03
C MET A 77 6.25 11.46 3.48
N VAL A 78 5.03 11.02 3.79
CA VAL A 78 4.69 10.47 5.12
C VAL A 78 5.36 9.12 5.33
N TRP A 79 5.42 8.30 4.27
CA TRP A 79 6.01 6.98 4.30
C TRP A 79 7.25 6.92 3.42
N TYR A 80 8.37 6.59 4.02
CA TYR A 80 9.62 6.42 3.30
C TYR A 80 9.71 5.07 2.57
N SER A 81 9.06 4.07 3.12
CA SER A 81 9.05 2.71 2.58
C SER A 81 7.70 2.04 2.79
N THR A 82 7.40 1.04 1.95
CA THR A 82 6.23 0.19 2.05
C THR A 82 6.67 -1.27 2.17
N PRO A 83 6.53 -1.91 3.36
CA PRO A 83 6.90 -3.29 3.54
C PRO A 83 6.04 -4.18 2.63
N ARG A 84 6.65 -5.22 2.05
CA ARG A 84 5.92 -6.25 1.34
C ARG A 84 5.26 -7.17 2.34
N LEU A 85 4.09 -7.72 2.00
CA LEU A 85 3.44 -8.74 2.82
C LEU A 85 3.49 -10.08 2.05
N ALA A 86 3.94 -11.14 2.68
CA ALA A 86 4.06 -12.45 2.03
C ALA A 86 3.33 -13.53 2.83
N PHE A 87 2.34 -14.16 2.21
CA PHE A 87 1.66 -15.35 2.72
C PHE A 87 2.34 -16.59 2.14
N VAL A 88 2.97 -17.39 2.98
CA VAL A 88 3.76 -18.53 2.52
C VAL A 88 3.35 -19.83 3.20
N SER A 89 3.29 -20.91 2.44
CA SER A 89 3.06 -22.28 2.95
C SER A 89 3.34 -23.29 1.86
N ASP A 90 3.88 -24.45 2.23
CA ASP A 90 4.00 -25.60 1.32
C ASP A 90 2.75 -26.48 1.35
N GLU A 91 1.85 -26.25 2.31
CA GLU A 91 0.64 -27.05 2.44
C GLU A 91 -0.48 -26.57 1.51
N PRO A 92 -1.03 -27.43 0.65
CA PRO A 92 -2.27 -27.12 -0.07
C PRO A 92 -3.43 -26.89 0.91
N GLY A 93 -4.28 -25.91 0.62
CA GLY A 93 -5.43 -25.59 1.48
C GLY A 93 -5.07 -24.89 2.79
N SER A 94 -3.89 -24.29 2.90
CA SER A 94 -3.46 -23.48 4.05
C SER A 94 -4.09 -22.06 4.07
N GLY A 95 -4.89 -21.69 3.07
CA GLY A 95 -5.61 -20.42 3.03
C GLY A 95 -4.78 -19.21 2.57
N LYS A 96 -3.62 -19.38 1.92
CA LYS A 96 -2.80 -18.28 1.37
C LYS A 96 -3.57 -17.38 0.41
N THR A 97 -4.16 -17.98 -0.62
CA THR A 97 -4.95 -17.27 -1.64
C THR A 97 -6.16 -16.57 -1.00
N ALA A 98 -6.87 -17.27 -0.09
CA ALA A 98 -7.99 -16.68 0.63
C ALA A 98 -7.57 -15.47 1.49
N ALA A 99 -6.42 -15.55 2.17
CA ALA A 99 -5.87 -14.42 2.92
C ALA A 99 -5.54 -13.24 2.01
N LEU A 100 -4.97 -13.49 0.83
CA LEU A 100 -4.63 -12.48 -0.16
C LEU A 100 -5.90 -11.81 -0.72
N GLU A 101 -6.92 -12.60 -1.07
CA GLU A 101 -8.22 -12.12 -1.58
C GLU A 101 -8.96 -11.27 -0.53
N LEU A 102 -9.04 -11.76 0.72
CA LEU A 102 -9.69 -11.02 1.81
C LEU A 102 -8.95 -9.72 2.13
N LEU A 103 -7.62 -9.73 2.13
CA LEU A 103 -6.80 -8.52 2.28
C LEU A 103 -7.12 -7.51 1.17
N GLY A 104 -7.31 -7.98 -0.06
CA GLY A 104 -7.66 -7.14 -1.20
C GLY A 104 -8.92 -6.33 -0.98
N LEU A 105 -9.93 -6.88 -0.29
CA LEU A 105 -11.17 -6.16 0.03
C LEU A 105 -10.94 -4.96 0.98
N LEU A 106 -9.87 -5.01 1.77
CA LEU A 106 -9.53 -3.93 2.70
C LEU A 106 -8.61 -2.87 2.08
N CYS A 107 -8.00 -3.15 0.94
CA CYS A 107 -6.98 -2.29 0.35
C CYS A 107 -7.55 -1.33 -0.71
N PRO A 108 -6.93 -0.15 -0.90
CA PRO A 108 -7.32 0.77 -1.97
C PRO A 108 -6.89 0.20 -3.33
N ARG A 109 -7.79 0.28 -4.31
CA ARG A 109 -7.54 -0.13 -5.70
C ARG A 109 -6.79 -1.46 -5.84
N PRO A 110 -7.28 -2.56 -5.24
CA PRO A 110 -6.61 -3.84 -5.29
C PRO A 110 -6.56 -4.35 -6.74
N GLN A 111 -5.41 -4.88 -7.14
CA GLN A 111 -5.22 -5.53 -8.43
C GLN A 111 -4.58 -6.90 -8.19
N GLN A 112 -5.40 -7.93 -8.29
CA GLN A 112 -4.92 -9.30 -8.24
C GLN A 112 -4.32 -9.67 -9.58
N VAL A 113 -3.11 -10.19 -9.55
CA VAL A 113 -2.35 -10.58 -10.74
C VAL A 113 -1.68 -11.94 -10.52
N THR A 114 -1.70 -12.74 -11.56
CA THR A 114 -0.99 -14.02 -11.63
C THR A 114 -0.03 -13.94 -12.82
N ASP A 115 1.22 -14.38 -12.63
CA ASP A 115 2.28 -14.34 -13.63
C ASP A 115 2.42 -12.99 -14.36
N PRO A 116 2.57 -11.86 -13.64
CA PRO A 116 2.66 -10.56 -14.27
C PRO A 116 3.98 -10.34 -15.00
N THR A 117 3.94 -9.55 -16.07
CA THR A 117 5.16 -9.00 -16.67
C THR A 117 5.56 -7.68 -16.02
N ALA A 118 6.86 -7.33 -16.08
CA ALA A 118 7.33 -6.06 -15.53
C ALA A 118 6.65 -4.82 -16.15
N PRO A 119 6.39 -4.73 -17.47
CA PRO A 119 5.61 -3.65 -18.06
C PRO A 119 4.18 -3.57 -17.54
N ALA A 120 3.51 -4.72 -17.36
CA ALA A 120 2.16 -4.75 -16.81
C ALA A 120 2.11 -4.19 -15.38
N LEU A 121 3.04 -4.61 -14.51
CA LEU A 121 3.14 -4.06 -13.16
C LEU A 121 3.37 -2.54 -13.16
N LEU A 122 4.28 -2.06 -13.99
CA LEU A 122 4.56 -0.62 -14.09
C LEU A 122 3.34 0.18 -14.55
N ASN A 123 2.56 -0.35 -15.49
CA ASN A 123 1.33 0.30 -15.93
C ASN A 123 0.27 0.33 -14.80
N LEU A 124 0.10 -0.77 -14.07
CA LEU A 124 -0.81 -0.81 -12.92
C LEU A 124 -0.41 0.20 -11.83
N ILE A 125 0.88 0.35 -11.57
CA ILE A 125 1.39 1.32 -10.61
C ILE A 125 1.15 2.76 -11.11
N ALA A 126 1.56 3.06 -12.34
CA ALA A 126 1.53 4.42 -12.88
C ALA A 126 0.10 4.93 -13.14
N GLU A 127 -0.76 4.09 -13.75
CA GLU A 127 -2.08 4.50 -14.19
C GLU A 127 -3.14 4.36 -13.09
N ARG A 128 -3.01 3.34 -12.24
CA ARG A 128 -4.03 2.98 -11.25
C ARG A 128 -3.64 3.22 -9.81
N ARG A 129 -2.37 3.53 -9.53
CA ARG A 129 -1.85 3.60 -8.16
C ARG A 129 -2.25 2.35 -7.36
N ALA A 130 -2.12 1.19 -7.98
CA ALA A 130 -2.69 -0.05 -7.51
C ALA A 130 -1.99 -0.58 -6.25
N THR A 131 -2.77 -1.20 -5.35
CA THR A 131 -2.24 -2.19 -4.41
C THR A 131 -2.14 -3.51 -5.15
N LEU A 132 -0.92 -4.02 -5.31
CA LEU A 132 -0.66 -5.23 -6.07
C LEU A 132 -0.82 -6.47 -5.17
N LEU A 133 -1.64 -7.42 -5.61
CA LEU A 133 -1.87 -8.70 -4.95
C LEU A 133 -1.40 -9.81 -5.92
N ILE A 134 -0.24 -10.39 -5.63
CA ILE A 134 0.40 -11.35 -6.54
C ILE A 134 0.21 -12.74 -5.98
N ASP A 135 -0.60 -13.55 -6.65
CA ASP A 135 -0.73 -14.98 -6.31
C ASP A 135 0.27 -15.82 -7.10
N GLU A 136 0.56 -17.01 -6.61
CA GLU A 136 1.52 -17.96 -7.20
C GLU A 136 2.89 -17.31 -7.51
N VAL A 137 3.37 -16.51 -6.57
CA VAL A 137 4.62 -15.75 -6.75
C VAL A 137 5.84 -16.64 -7.05
N ASP A 138 5.72 -17.95 -6.82
CA ASP A 138 6.72 -18.97 -7.17
C ASP A 138 7.05 -18.98 -8.66
N LEU A 139 6.08 -18.66 -9.53
CA LEU A 139 6.27 -18.53 -10.96
C LEU A 139 7.26 -17.39 -11.30
N LEU A 140 7.31 -16.36 -10.46
CA LEU A 140 8.22 -15.23 -10.60
C LEU A 140 9.64 -15.51 -10.13
N PHE A 141 9.87 -16.67 -9.50
CA PHE A 141 11.17 -17.05 -8.92
C PHE A 141 12.05 -17.84 -9.87
N GLY A 142 11.59 -18.08 -11.07
CA GLY A 142 12.39 -18.68 -12.15
C GLY A 142 13.64 -17.86 -12.50
N GLY A 143 14.64 -18.52 -13.12
CA GLY A 143 15.93 -17.92 -13.46
C GLY A 143 15.92 -17.01 -14.70
N GLY A 144 14.79 -16.81 -15.37
CA GLY A 144 14.69 -16.08 -16.62
C GLY A 144 14.80 -14.56 -16.49
N MET A 145 15.09 -13.88 -17.61
CA MET A 145 15.18 -12.40 -17.68
C MET A 145 13.85 -11.74 -17.30
N ALA A 146 12.72 -12.33 -17.69
CA ALA A 146 11.39 -11.82 -17.35
C ALA A 146 11.16 -11.81 -15.84
N ALA A 147 11.41 -12.91 -15.16
CA ALA A 147 11.30 -13.01 -13.70
C ALA A 147 12.24 -12.04 -12.99
N LYS A 148 13.47 -11.87 -13.49
CA LYS A 148 14.41 -10.88 -12.95
C LYS A 148 13.87 -9.44 -13.09
N ALA A 149 13.24 -9.10 -14.21
CA ALA A 149 12.66 -7.79 -14.43
C ALA A 149 11.47 -7.51 -13.49
N VAL A 150 10.60 -8.50 -13.25
CA VAL A 150 9.49 -8.39 -12.30
C VAL A 150 10.01 -8.19 -10.88
N ARG A 151 10.98 -9.01 -10.44
CA ARG A 151 11.61 -8.84 -9.13
C ARG A 151 12.26 -7.47 -8.96
N ALA A 152 12.87 -6.94 -10.01
CA ALA A 152 13.45 -5.59 -9.96
C ALA A 152 12.39 -4.51 -9.66
N VAL A 153 11.21 -4.59 -10.29
CA VAL A 153 10.08 -3.68 -10.02
C VAL A 153 9.60 -3.84 -8.57
N ILE A 154 9.36 -5.08 -8.11
CA ILE A 154 8.89 -5.35 -6.75
C ILE A 154 9.91 -4.84 -5.71
N ASN A 155 11.20 -5.07 -5.92
CA ASN A 155 12.24 -4.68 -4.97
C ASN A 155 12.53 -3.18 -4.98
N SER A 156 12.52 -2.51 -6.14
CA SER A 156 12.71 -1.06 -6.20
C SER A 156 11.54 -0.31 -5.58
N GLY A 157 10.32 -0.74 -5.83
CA GLY A 157 9.09 -0.10 -5.33
C GLY A 157 8.88 -0.19 -3.81
N TYR A 158 9.82 -0.77 -3.07
CA TYR A 158 9.84 -0.72 -1.61
C TYR A 158 10.03 0.72 -1.09
N ARG A 159 10.79 1.55 -1.77
CA ARG A 159 11.08 2.93 -1.37
C ARG A 159 10.35 3.93 -2.26
N LYS A 160 9.82 4.99 -1.64
CA LYS A 160 9.23 6.12 -2.35
C LYS A 160 10.29 6.84 -3.18
N GLY A 161 9.92 7.27 -4.39
CA GLY A 161 10.84 7.92 -5.33
C GLY A 161 11.77 6.96 -6.08
N ALA A 162 11.70 5.65 -5.82
CA ALA A 162 12.45 4.68 -6.61
C ALA A 162 11.83 4.51 -8.00
N THR A 163 12.68 4.55 -9.02
CA THR A 163 12.26 4.43 -10.41
C THR A 163 13.02 3.31 -11.13
N VAL A 164 12.41 2.79 -12.19
CA VAL A 164 13.07 1.88 -13.13
C VAL A 164 13.22 2.60 -14.46
N ALA A 165 14.47 2.60 -15.00
CA ALA A 165 14.74 3.17 -16.31
C ALA A 165 14.03 2.40 -17.43
N ARG A 166 13.34 3.10 -18.32
CA ARG A 166 12.65 2.57 -19.49
C ARG A 166 12.93 3.45 -20.71
N VAL A 167 12.63 2.94 -21.89
CA VAL A 167 12.82 3.67 -23.15
C VAL A 167 12.07 5.00 -23.18
N LYS A 168 10.90 5.07 -22.53
CA LYS A 168 10.08 6.29 -22.41
C LYS A 168 10.46 7.17 -21.20
N GLY A 169 11.57 6.89 -20.53
CA GLY A 169 12.00 7.59 -19.33
C GLY A 169 11.84 6.78 -18.05
N PRO A 170 12.28 7.33 -16.89
CA PRO A 170 12.13 6.67 -15.60
C PRO A 170 10.65 6.54 -15.24
N GLN A 171 10.26 5.36 -14.75
CA GLN A 171 8.91 5.08 -14.27
C GLN A 171 8.93 4.78 -12.78
N ASP A 172 7.98 5.34 -12.04
CA ASP A 172 7.80 5.09 -10.62
C ASP A 172 7.43 3.61 -10.39
N THR A 173 7.97 3.07 -9.31
CA THR A 173 7.76 1.68 -8.90
C THR A 173 7.12 1.56 -7.53
N PHE A 174 6.91 2.68 -6.82
CA PHE A 174 6.37 2.67 -5.47
C PHE A 174 4.91 2.20 -5.46
N ALA A 175 4.68 1.06 -4.83
CA ALA A 175 3.33 0.51 -4.64
C ALA A 175 3.31 -0.44 -3.45
N PRO A 176 2.22 -0.51 -2.67
CA PRO A 176 1.99 -1.61 -1.74
C PRO A 176 1.89 -2.94 -2.50
N VAL A 177 2.59 -3.97 -2.03
CA VAL A 177 2.59 -5.31 -2.66
C VAL A 177 2.39 -6.36 -1.60
N ALA A 178 1.35 -7.17 -1.73
CA ALA A 178 1.16 -8.42 -1.02
C ALA A 178 1.28 -9.60 -1.99
N MET A 179 1.78 -10.72 -1.51
CA MET A 179 2.07 -11.89 -2.35
C MET A 179 1.76 -13.20 -1.63
N ALA A 180 1.40 -14.23 -2.39
CA ALA A 180 1.19 -15.58 -1.88
C ALA A 180 2.02 -16.59 -2.66
N GLY A 181 2.61 -17.59 -1.98
CA GLY A 181 3.44 -18.59 -2.64
C GLY A 181 3.90 -19.73 -1.73
N LEU A 182 4.76 -20.60 -2.28
CA LEU A 182 5.33 -21.72 -1.56
C LEU A 182 6.42 -21.27 -0.58
N ALA A 183 6.35 -21.75 0.65
CA ALA A 183 7.33 -21.39 1.69
C ALA A 183 8.72 -21.91 1.34
N SER A 184 8.83 -23.14 0.84
CA SER A 184 10.10 -23.73 0.42
C SER A 184 10.79 -22.92 -0.66
N SER A 185 10.07 -22.55 -1.73
CA SER A 185 10.61 -21.72 -2.81
C SER A 185 10.99 -20.34 -2.32
N PHE A 186 10.13 -19.70 -1.53
CA PHE A 186 10.35 -18.34 -1.05
C PHE A 186 11.50 -18.25 -0.06
N MET A 187 11.61 -19.22 0.86
CA MET A 187 12.60 -19.19 1.94
C MET A 187 13.98 -19.72 1.51
N ALA A 188 14.04 -20.76 0.67
CA ALA A 188 15.29 -21.41 0.30
C ALA A 188 16.03 -20.74 -0.86
N ASN A 189 15.33 -19.99 -1.71
CA ASN A 189 15.96 -19.39 -2.89
C ASN A 189 16.84 -18.18 -2.52
N PRO A 190 18.17 -18.24 -2.68
CA PRO A 190 19.07 -17.14 -2.33
C PRO A 190 18.84 -15.88 -3.15
N THR A 191 18.32 -15.99 -4.38
CA THR A 191 18.03 -14.82 -5.24
C THR A 191 16.88 -13.99 -4.72
N LEU A 192 16.06 -14.52 -3.79
CA LEU A 192 14.93 -13.84 -3.15
C LEU A 192 15.29 -13.17 -1.84
N ARG A 193 16.52 -13.33 -1.36
CA ARG A 193 16.94 -12.68 -0.12
C ARG A 193 16.62 -11.17 -0.10
N PRO A 194 16.91 -10.39 -1.16
CA PRO A 194 16.56 -8.97 -1.18
C PRO A 194 15.05 -8.69 -1.08
N THR A 195 14.21 -9.58 -1.61
CA THR A 195 12.77 -9.49 -1.51
C THR A 195 12.31 -9.86 -0.10
N ARG A 196 12.81 -10.96 0.48
CA ARG A 196 12.49 -11.42 1.84
C ARG A 196 12.82 -10.37 2.90
N ASP A 197 14.00 -9.75 2.80
CA ASP A 197 14.46 -8.73 3.74
C ASP A 197 13.55 -7.48 3.75
N ARG A 198 12.62 -7.39 2.81
CA ARG A 198 11.61 -6.33 2.70
C ARG A 198 10.19 -6.81 3.00
N CYS A 199 10.03 -8.06 3.41
CA CYS A 199 8.73 -8.68 3.64
C CYS A 199 8.43 -8.86 5.12
N ILE A 200 7.19 -8.59 5.48
CA ILE A 200 6.56 -9.19 6.64
C ILE A 200 6.02 -10.54 6.17
N ILE A 201 6.46 -11.62 6.80
CA ILE A 201 6.16 -12.98 6.35
C ILE A 201 5.15 -13.63 7.28
N ILE A 202 3.98 -13.98 6.74
CA ILE A 202 2.95 -14.76 7.44
C ILE A 202 3.04 -16.22 6.93
N ARG A 203 3.40 -17.13 7.82
CA ARG A 203 3.44 -18.57 7.53
C ARG A 203 2.05 -19.16 7.76
N CYS A 204 1.34 -19.43 6.68
CA CYS A 204 0.03 -20.06 6.73
C CYS A 204 0.16 -21.57 6.96
N SER A 205 -0.79 -22.12 7.69
CA SER A 205 -0.93 -23.56 7.94
C SER A 205 -2.40 -23.96 7.75
N ARG A 206 -2.64 -25.24 7.55
CA ARG A 206 -4.02 -25.74 7.53
C ARG A 206 -4.71 -25.45 8.87
N PRO A 207 -6.00 -25.08 8.85
CA PRO A 207 -6.76 -24.97 10.08
C PRO A 207 -6.66 -26.23 10.93
N PRO A 208 -6.58 -26.11 12.25
CA PRO A 208 -6.63 -27.28 13.14
C PRO A 208 -7.88 -28.12 12.88
N GLN A 209 -7.79 -29.43 13.14
CA GLN A 209 -8.92 -30.34 12.96
C GLN A 209 -10.14 -29.86 13.77
N GLY A 210 -11.29 -29.78 13.13
CA GLY A 210 -12.53 -29.32 13.76
C GLY A 210 -12.77 -27.82 13.72
N VAL A 211 -11.77 -27.01 13.41
CA VAL A 211 -11.94 -25.57 13.20
C VAL A 211 -12.48 -25.32 11.79
N LYS A 212 -13.62 -24.66 11.73
CA LYS A 212 -14.28 -24.29 10.46
C LYS A 212 -14.64 -22.80 10.49
N VAL A 213 -14.36 -22.13 9.41
CA VAL A 213 -14.87 -20.77 9.15
C VAL A 213 -16.05 -20.84 8.18
N PRO A 214 -16.99 -19.90 8.24
CA PRO A 214 -18.06 -19.80 7.26
C PRO A 214 -17.49 -19.71 5.83
N ARG A 215 -18.18 -20.35 4.90
CA ARG A 215 -17.78 -20.23 3.48
C ARG A 215 -17.93 -18.78 3.03
N PHE A 216 -16.87 -18.21 2.52
CA PHE A 216 -16.93 -16.90 1.88
C PHE A 216 -17.78 -17.00 0.60
N ARG A 217 -18.76 -16.12 0.47
CA ARG A 217 -19.61 -15.96 -0.73
C ARG A 217 -19.43 -14.54 -1.22
N GLU A 218 -18.79 -14.37 -2.35
CA GLU A 218 -18.38 -13.08 -2.89
C GLU A 218 -19.54 -12.08 -2.93
N GLN A 219 -20.68 -12.47 -3.51
CA GLN A 219 -21.85 -11.60 -3.64
C GLN A 219 -22.42 -11.08 -2.31
N LEU A 220 -22.26 -11.84 -1.23
CA LEU A 220 -22.82 -11.50 0.10
C LEU A 220 -21.78 -10.81 1.00
N HIS A 221 -20.52 -11.24 0.91
CA HIS A 221 -19.51 -10.87 1.91
C HIS A 221 -18.49 -9.86 1.37
N ALA A 222 -18.22 -9.83 0.05
CA ALA A 222 -17.32 -8.84 -0.50
C ALA A 222 -17.77 -7.39 -0.25
N PRO A 223 -19.07 -7.03 -0.36
CA PRO A 223 -19.53 -5.68 -0.01
C PRO A 223 -19.21 -5.29 1.44
N LEU A 224 -19.27 -6.24 2.39
CA LEU A 224 -18.91 -5.98 3.80
C LEU A 224 -17.42 -5.72 3.97
N GLY A 225 -16.57 -6.51 3.31
CA GLY A 225 -15.14 -6.30 3.31
C GLY A 225 -14.75 -4.96 2.65
N MET A 226 -15.37 -4.62 1.53
CA MET A 226 -15.17 -3.35 0.85
C MET A 226 -15.60 -2.15 1.73
N LEU A 227 -16.69 -2.29 2.50
CA LEU A 227 -17.14 -1.27 3.45
C LEU A 227 -16.11 -1.10 4.57
N ALA A 228 -15.64 -2.18 5.18
CA ALA A 228 -14.58 -2.14 6.19
C ALA A 228 -13.30 -1.50 5.61
N GLY A 229 -12.91 -1.85 4.39
CA GLY A 229 -11.78 -1.23 3.69
C GLY A 229 -11.96 0.26 3.44
N ALA A 230 -13.18 0.70 3.09
CA ALA A 230 -13.49 2.12 2.93
C ALA A 230 -13.39 2.88 4.26
N SER A 231 -13.83 2.28 5.37
CA SER A 231 -13.66 2.85 6.72
C SER A 231 -12.18 2.96 7.10
N VAL A 232 -11.38 1.93 6.84
CA VAL A 232 -9.92 1.95 7.05
C VAL A 232 -9.27 3.06 6.21
N ALA A 233 -9.66 3.21 4.94
CA ALA A 233 -9.11 4.26 4.07
C ALA A 233 -9.49 5.67 4.54
N ALA A 234 -10.73 5.88 4.97
CA ALA A 234 -11.19 7.15 5.51
C ALA A 234 -10.45 7.53 6.80
N TRP A 235 -10.30 6.57 7.72
CA TRP A 235 -9.51 6.79 8.93
C TRP A 235 -8.04 7.06 8.62
N ALA A 236 -7.41 6.26 7.77
CA ALA A 236 -6.02 6.46 7.38
C ALA A 236 -5.78 7.84 6.77
N ALA A 237 -6.72 8.34 5.95
CA ALA A 237 -6.66 9.69 5.38
C ALA A 237 -6.72 10.78 6.45
N SER A 238 -7.55 10.60 7.49
CA SER A 238 -7.65 11.56 8.59
C SER A 238 -6.43 11.53 9.52
N ALA A 239 -5.84 10.34 9.74
CA ALA A 239 -4.73 10.12 10.66
C ALA A 239 -3.34 10.36 10.03
N VAL A 240 -3.25 10.50 8.70
CA VAL A 240 -1.98 10.52 7.99
C VAL A 240 -1.00 11.59 8.47
N MET A 241 -1.48 12.78 8.78
CA MET A 241 -0.64 13.89 9.26
C MET A 241 -0.13 13.64 10.69
N ASP A 242 -0.98 13.08 11.54
CA ASP A 242 -0.60 12.68 12.89
C ASP A 242 0.45 11.58 12.86
N LEU A 243 0.24 10.56 12.02
CA LEU A 243 1.18 9.45 11.85
C LEU A 243 2.55 9.93 11.31
N ALA A 244 2.55 10.95 10.46
CA ALA A 244 3.79 11.52 9.91
C ALA A 244 4.68 12.18 10.96
N THR A 245 4.09 12.65 12.05
CA THR A 245 4.79 13.41 13.11
C THR A 245 5.04 12.58 14.38
N ARG A 246 4.46 11.39 14.47
CA ARG A 246 4.66 10.48 15.61
C ARG A 246 5.85 9.57 15.37
N PHE A 247 6.82 9.64 16.27
CA PHE A 247 7.98 8.75 16.33
C PHE A 247 7.89 7.93 17.62
N PRO A 248 7.20 6.77 17.60
CA PRO A 248 7.11 5.93 18.80
C PRO A 248 8.51 5.44 19.19
N GLU A 249 8.74 5.31 20.49
CA GLU A 249 9.96 4.67 20.98
C GLU A 249 10.01 3.23 20.48
N MET A 250 11.14 2.86 19.91
CA MET A 250 11.35 1.47 19.48
C MET A 250 11.48 0.58 20.71
N PRO A 251 10.80 -0.56 20.74
CA PRO A 251 11.01 -1.56 21.78
C PRO A 251 12.50 -1.92 21.90
N PRO A 252 13.04 -2.10 23.11
CA PRO A 252 14.45 -2.41 23.30
C PRO A 252 14.94 -3.62 22.50
N GLU A 253 14.07 -4.59 22.27
CA GLU A 253 14.35 -5.81 21.52
C GLU A 253 14.56 -5.55 20.01
N LEU A 254 14.11 -4.40 19.51
CA LEU A 254 14.21 -3.99 18.11
C LEU A 254 15.23 -2.86 17.90
N SER A 255 15.76 -2.28 18.98
CA SER A 255 16.80 -1.27 18.95
C SER A 255 18.17 -1.95 18.95
N GLY A 256 18.61 -2.46 17.81
CA GLY A 256 19.90 -3.10 17.60
C GLY A 256 20.87 -2.26 16.77
#